data_71fcd3375c164de774c97fa93a07c2da
#
_entry.id   71fcd3375c164de774c97fa93a07c2da
#
_cell.length_a   1.000
_cell.length_b   1.000
_cell.length_c   1.000
_cell.angle_alpha   90.00
_cell.angle_beta   90.00
_cell.angle_gamma   90.00
#
_symmetry.space_group_name_H-M   'P 1'
#
loop_
_entity.id
_entity.type
_entity.pdbx_description
1 polymer ?
#
loop_
_entity_poly.entity_id
_entity_poly.type
_entity_poly.pdbx_seq_one_letter_code
_entity_poly.pdbx_strand_id
1 'polypeptide(L)'
;THEETQEFAVRVLNHMRERLSDYQEQYGDLYNLEATPAESTSYRLAKHDKVHFPDIITAHEGATPYYTNSSHLPVGYTEDVFAALDVQDKLQPLYTSGTVFHTFLGEKLPDWKAAAALVRKIAENYELPYYTLSPTYSICADHGYLAGEQAVCPHCGRKTEVYSRITGYYRPVQNWNDGKSQEFRDRKTYHIGEIKNEAKAENKISSVCDADGYILYTTATCPNCRAVKP
;
A
#
# COMPACT_ATOMS: atom_id res chain seq x y z
N THR A 1 21.97 3.57 -7.10
CA THR A 1 21.16 2.43 -7.56
C THR A 1 19.93 2.26 -6.66
N HIS A 2 18.92 1.51 -7.08
CA HIS A 2 17.74 1.20 -6.25
C HIS A 2 18.14 0.49 -4.95
N GLU A 3 19.11 -0.38 -5.00
CA GLU A 3 19.62 -1.11 -3.84
C GLU A 3 20.24 -0.17 -2.81
N GLU A 4 21.12 0.73 -3.20
CA GLU A 4 21.72 1.73 -2.31
C GLU A 4 20.67 2.64 -1.65
N THR A 5 19.65 3.04 -2.41
CA THR A 5 18.55 3.86 -1.88
C THR A 5 17.74 3.08 -0.85
N GLN A 6 17.48 1.79 -1.11
CA GLN A 6 16.77 0.93 -0.18
C GLN A 6 17.58 0.69 1.09
N GLU A 7 18.86 0.39 0.97
CA GLU A 7 19.78 0.24 2.13
C GLU A 7 19.85 1.53 2.96
N PHE A 8 19.91 2.69 2.30
CA PHE A 8 19.87 3.96 3.00
C PHE A 8 18.56 4.12 3.79
N ALA A 9 17.40 3.84 3.18
CA ALA A 9 16.12 3.92 3.85
C ALA A 9 16.02 2.95 5.06
N VAL A 10 16.52 1.71 4.92
CA VAL A 10 16.58 0.73 6.01
C VAL A 10 17.44 1.27 7.17
N ARG A 11 18.60 1.85 6.88
CA ARG A 11 19.46 2.45 7.92
C ARG A 11 18.77 3.59 8.66
N VAL A 12 18.08 4.48 7.92
CA VAL A 12 17.34 5.59 8.52
C VAL A 12 16.22 5.07 9.43
N LEU A 13 15.40 4.13 8.95
CA LEU A 13 14.32 3.57 9.75
C LEU A 13 14.81 2.84 10.99
N ASN A 14 15.90 2.06 10.90
CA ASN A 14 16.49 1.39 12.04
C ASN A 14 17.05 2.41 13.05
N HIS A 15 17.74 3.45 12.60
CA HIS A 15 18.20 4.53 13.49
C HIS A 15 17.02 5.21 14.22
N MET A 16 15.93 5.51 13.51
CA MET A 16 14.74 6.08 14.15
C MET A 16 14.18 5.13 15.21
N ARG A 17 14.10 3.83 14.96
CA ARG A 17 13.63 2.82 15.91
C ARG A 17 14.51 2.76 17.17
N GLU A 18 15.83 2.75 16.98
CA GLU A 18 16.80 2.80 18.10
C GLU A 18 16.57 4.04 18.96
N ARG A 19 16.45 5.22 18.33
CA ARG A 19 16.20 6.47 19.04
C ARG A 19 14.85 6.47 19.79
N LEU A 20 13.82 5.88 19.22
CA LEU A 20 12.54 5.72 19.93
C LEU A 20 12.65 4.79 21.14
N SER A 21 13.45 3.73 21.04
CA SER A 21 13.73 2.85 22.19
C SER A 21 14.48 3.59 23.29
N ASP A 22 15.47 4.42 22.94
CA ASP A 22 16.18 5.26 23.92
C ASP A 22 15.22 6.25 24.61
N TYR A 23 14.29 6.85 23.85
CA TYR A 23 13.29 7.74 24.45
C TYR A 23 12.29 7.02 25.36
N GLN A 24 11.89 5.80 25.00
CA GLN A 24 11.06 4.96 25.88
C GLN A 24 11.78 4.67 27.21
N GLU A 25 13.06 4.35 27.16
CA GLU A 25 13.86 4.11 28.35
C GLU A 25 14.05 5.39 29.17
N GLN A 26 14.32 6.52 28.51
CA GLN A 26 14.61 7.80 29.17
C GLN A 26 13.37 8.43 29.82
N TYR A 27 12.20 8.36 29.16
CA TYR A 27 11.00 9.11 29.57
C TYR A 27 9.90 8.22 30.16
N GLY A 28 9.97 6.89 29.94
CA GLY A 28 8.96 5.95 30.42
C GLY A 28 7.67 5.94 29.58
N ASP A 29 7.64 6.69 28.46
CA ASP A 29 6.49 6.78 27.57
C ASP A 29 6.62 5.78 26.41
N LEU A 30 5.48 5.44 25.78
CA LEU A 30 5.45 4.61 24.56
C LEU A 30 5.54 5.48 23.31
N TYR A 31 6.43 5.12 22.39
CA TYR A 31 6.61 5.79 21.11
C TYR A 31 6.40 4.83 19.95
N ASN A 32 5.82 5.33 18.87
CA ASN A 32 5.59 4.60 17.64
C ASN A 32 6.36 5.23 16.48
N LEU A 33 6.85 4.39 15.55
CA LEU A 33 7.29 4.83 14.24
C LEU A 33 6.16 4.61 13.26
N GLU A 34 5.44 5.68 12.93
CA GLU A 34 4.26 5.61 12.06
C GLU A 34 4.59 5.97 10.61
N ALA A 35 4.09 5.15 9.68
CA ALA A 35 4.03 5.49 8.26
C ALA A 35 2.78 6.33 8.01
N THR A 36 2.88 7.64 8.20
CA THR A 36 1.75 8.57 8.14
C THR A 36 1.21 8.71 6.72
N PRO A 37 -0.09 8.46 6.47
CA PRO A 37 -0.71 8.73 5.18
C PRO A 37 -0.86 10.24 4.97
N ALA A 38 -0.35 10.76 3.84
CA ALA A 38 -0.37 12.18 3.53
C ALA A 38 -1.06 12.44 2.20
N GLU A 39 -2.30 12.94 2.22
CA GLU A 39 -3.06 13.22 1.00
C GLU A 39 -2.67 14.55 0.36
N SER A 40 -2.93 15.66 1.05
CA SER A 40 -2.66 17.00 0.53
C SER A 40 -1.22 17.46 0.81
N THR A 41 -0.63 17.00 1.89
CA THR A 41 0.70 17.41 2.34
C THR A 41 1.77 16.97 1.35
N SER A 42 1.71 15.75 0.82
CA SER A 42 2.67 15.23 -0.18
C SER A 42 2.71 16.11 -1.44
N TYR A 43 1.57 16.59 -1.92
CA TYR A 43 1.49 17.51 -3.04
C TYR A 43 1.97 18.91 -2.69
N ARG A 44 1.48 19.46 -1.57
CA ARG A 44 1.81 20.84 -1.16
C ARG A 44 3.30 21.00 -0.90
N LEU A 45 3.93 20.08 -0.19
CA LEU A 45 5.37 20.13 0.08
C LEU A 45 6.19 19.98 -1.20
N ALA A 46 5.87 19.00 -2.06
CA ALA A 46 6.57 18.84 -3.32
C ALA A 46 6.49 20.10 -4.20
N LYS A 47 5.33 20.73 -4.29
CA LYS A 47 5.14 21.98 -5.02
C LYS A 47 5.97 23.12 -4.44
N HIS A 48 6.04 23.22 -3.11
CA HIS A 48 6.83 24.23 -2.41
C HIS A 48 8.34 24.01 -2.63
N ASP A 49 8.76 22.77 -2.50
CA ASP A 49 10.17 22.41 -2.66
C ASP A 49 10.67 22.61 -4.10
N LYS A 50 9.85 22.35 -5.12
CA LYS A 50 10.20 22.66 -6.52
C LYS A 50 10.44 24.14 -6.77
N VAL A 51 9.83 25.03 -6.00
CA VAL A 51 10.10 26.48 -6.08
C VAL A 51 11.46 26.83 -5.46
N HIS A 52 11.79 26.24 -4.32
CA HIS A 52 13.05 26.55 -3.60
C HIS A 52 14.23 25.73 -4.07
N PHE A 53 13.98 24.51 -4.55
CA PHE A 53 14.95 23.53 -5.00
C PHE A 53 14.53 22.97 -6.36
N PRO A 54 14.71 23.69 -7.48
CA PRO A 54 14.20 23.29 -8.80
C PRO A 54 14.65 21.89 -9.26
N ASP A 55 15.83 21.47 -8.83
CA ASP A 55 16.42 20.19 -9.20
C ASP A 55 16.01 19.02 -8.29
N ILE A 56 15.14 19.27 -7.28
CA ILE A 56 14.70 18.19 -6.38
C ILE A 56 13.86 17.18 -7.16
N ILE A 57 14.14 15.89 -6.96
CA ILE A 57 13.41 14.80 -7.59
C ILE A 57 12.11 14.54 -6.82
N THR A 58 11.00 14.50 -7.52
CA THR A 58 9.68 14.14 -6.99
C THR A 58 9.12 12.90 -7.68
N ALA A 59 8.04 12.34 -7.19
CA ALA A 59 7.44 11.15 -7.80
C ALA A 59 6.85 11.44 -9.19
N HIS A 60 6.44 12.68 -9.45
CA HIS A 60 6.04 13.18 -10.76
C HIS A 60 6.80 14.46 -11.08
N GLU A 61 7.50 14.48 -12.23
CA GLU A 61 8.34 15.62 -12.64
C GLU A 61 7.61 16.69 -13.48
N GLY A 62 6.30 16.57 -13.64
CA GLY A 62 5.47 17.51 -14.40
C GLY A 62 4.97 18.69 -13.58
N ALA A 63 3.92 19.35 -14.09
CA ALA A 63 3.31 20.55 -13.48
C ALA A 63 2.63 20.27 -12.13
N THR A 64 2.40 19.01 -11.77
CA THR A 64 1.74 18.60 -10.53
C THR A 64 2.64 17.64 -9.75
N PRO A 65 3.76 18.13 -9.19
CA PRO A 65 4.70 17.31 -8.45
C PRO A 65 4.08 16.80 -7.15
N TYR A 66 4.43 15.59 -6.73
CA TYR A 66 4.05 15.04 -5.43
C TYR A 66 5.14 14.11 -4.89
N TYR A 67 5.17 13.93 -3.57
CA TYR A 67 5.96 12.90 -2.91
C TYR A 67 5.14 11.65 -2.68
N THR A 68 5.79 10.49 -2.66
CA THR A 68 5.18 9.27 -2.15
C THR A 68 4.94 9.38 -0.64
N ASN A 69 3.98 8.61 -0.13
CA ASN A 69 3.77 8.52 1.32
C ASN A 69 4.86 7.65 1.95
N SER A 70 5.48 8.13 3.03
CA SER A 70 6.47 7.38 3.79
C SER A 70 7.52 6.72 2.88
N SER A 71 7.76 5.42 3.02
CA SER A 71 8.67 4.63 2.17
C SER A 71 7.96 3.87 1.05
N HIS A 72 6.73 4.27 0.67
CA HIS A 72 6.02 3.63 -0.43
C HIS A 72 6.73 3.84 -1.77
N LEU A 73 6.70 2.82 -2.62
CA LEU A 73 7.15 2.95 -4.00
C LEU A 73 6.32 3.97 -4.77
N PRO A 74 6.92 4.68 -5.73
CA PRO A 74 6.15 5.43 -6.71
C PRO A 74 5.13 4.51 -7.40
N VAL A 75 3.89 4.99 -7.54
CA VAL A 75 2.77 4.19 -8.07
C VAL A 75 2.96 3.72 -9.52
N GLY A 76 3.88 4.34 -10.25
CA GLY A 76 4.28 3.96 -11.60
C GLY A 76 5.54 3.08 -11.68
N TYR A 77 6.04 2.55 -10.54
CA TYR A 77 7.30 1.82 -10.50
C TYR A 77 7.25 0.50 -11.29
N THR A 78 6.25 -0.32 -11.05
CA THR A 78 6.09 -1.64 -11.70
C THR A 78 4.62 -2.05 -11.80
N GLU A 79 4.33 -2.93 -12.76
CA GLU A 79 3.03 -3.62 -12.91
C GLU A 79 3.06 -5.01 -12.25
N ASP A 80 4.23 -5.47 -11.82
CA ASP A 80 4.40 -6.75 -11.12
C ASP A 80 4.24 -6.54 -9.62
N VAL A 81 3.21 -7.14 -9.04
CA VAL A 81 2.92 -7.06 -7.61
C VAL A 81 4.02 -7.69 -6.76
N PHE A 82 4.65 -8.76 -7.23
CA PHE A 82 5.69 -9.44 -6.46
C PHE A 82 7.00 -8.67 -6.48
N ALA A 83 7.36 -8.04 -7.60
CA ALA A 83 8.50 -7.13 -7.67
C ALA A 83 8.33 -5.91 -6.73
N ALA A 84 7.10 -5.40 -6.59
CA ALA A 84 6.80 -4.34 -5.63
C ALA A 84 6.88 -4.83 -4.17
N LEU A 85 6.35 -6.03 -3.91
CA LEU A 85 6.40 -6.66 -2.59
C LEU A 85 7.83 -6.93 -2.13
N ASP A 86 8.71 -7.42 -3.00
CA ASP A 86 10.13 -7.68 -2.72
C ASP A 86 10.87 -6.42 -2.23
N VAL A 87 10.49 -5.25 -2.74
CA VAL A 87 11.06 -3.97 -2.28
C VAL A 87 10.42 -3.53 -0.96
N GLN A 88 9.10 -3.61 -0.84
CA GLN A 88 8.37 -3.10 0.32
C GLN A 88 8.53 -3.97 1.56
N ASP A 89 8.75 -5.26 1.40
CA ASP A 89 8.96 -6.20 2.49
C ASP A 89 10.21 -5.89 3.34
N LYS A 90 11.21 -5.23 2.75
CA LYS A 90 12.39 -4.78 3.49
C LYS A 90 12.17 -3.51 4.32
N LEU A 91 11.15 -2.73 4.02
CA LEU A 91 10.92 -1.41 4.60
C LEU A 91 9.71 -1.39 5.53
N GLN A 92 8.59 -1.96 5.12
CA GLN A 92 7.34 -1.85 5.87
C GLN A 92 7.35 -2.54 7.24
N PRO A 93 8.02 -3.70 7.45
CA PRO A 93 8.14 -4.29 8.78
C PRO A 93 8.95 -3.46 9.79
N LEU A 94 9.69 -2.44 9.31
CA LEU A 94 10.44 -1.54 10.18
C LEU A 94 9.57 -0.48 10.86
N TYR A 95 8.37 -0.21 10.33
CA TYR A 95 7.39 0.64 11.02
C TYR A 95 6.66 -0.13 12.11
N THR A 96 6.27 0.56 13.16
CA THR A 96 5.49 -0.03 14.26
C THR A 96 4.00 0.26 14.14
N SER A 97 3.61 1.22 13.28
CA SER A 97 2.21 1.52 12.98
C SER A 97 2.03 2.21 11.62
N GLY A 98 0.79 2.31 11.17
CA GLY A 98 0.37 3.11 10.01
C GLY A 98 0.80 2.61 8.65
N THR A 99 1.67 1.59 8.57
CA THR A 99 2.16 1.09 7.28
C THR A 99 1.12 0.20 6.58
N VAL A 100 1.08 0.28 5.26
CA VAL A 100 0.20 -0.54 4.42
C VAL A 100 0.77 -0.68 3.02
N PHE A 101 0.58 -1.85 2.41
CA PHE A 101 0.81 -2.05 0.99
C PHE A 101 -0.53 -2.10 0.25
N HIS A 102 -0.75 -1.16 -0.66
CA HIS A 102 -1.95 -1.13 -1.49
C HIS A 102 -1.70 -1.85 -2.81
N THR A 103 -2.34 -3.00 -2.98
CA THR A 103 -2.36 -3.69 -4.28
C THR A 103 -3.43 -3.06 -5.15
N PHE A 104 -3.04 -2.10 -5.98
CA PHE A 104 -3.95 -1.43 -6.90
C PHE A 104 -4.23 -2.34 -8.10
N LEU A 105 -5.45 -2.83 -8.18
CA LEU A 105 -5.93 -3.66 -9.27
C LEU A 105 -6.73 -2.81 -10.25
N GLY A 106 -6.53 -3.03 -11.56
CA GLY A 106 -7.29 -2.31 -12.59
C GLY A 106 -8.77 -2.63 -12.55
N GLU A 107 -9.11 -3.84 -12.11
CA GLU A 107 -10.48 -4.35 -12.01
C GLU A 107 -10.62 -5.34 -10.85
N LYS A 108 -11.85 -5.78 -10.61
CA LYS A 108 -12.14 -6.82 -9.63
C LYS A 108 -11.52 -8.15 -10.05
N LEU A 109 -10.93 -8.88 -9.10
CA LEU A 109 -10.48 -10.25 -9.31
C LEU A 109 -11.65 -11.15 -9.80
N PRO A 110 -11.35 -12.15 -10.65
CA PRO A 110 -12.38 -12.97 -11.27
C PRO A 110 -13.28 -13.70 -10.25
N ASP A 111 -12.68 -14.17 -9.17
CA ASP A 111 -13.41 -14.86 -8.10
C ASP A 111 -12.70 -14.72 -6.74
N TRP A 112 -13.36 -15.19 -5.69
CA TRP A 112 -12.83 -15.18 -4.33
C TRP A 112 -11.61 -16.12 -4.16
N LYS A 113 -11.48 -17.17 -4.99
CA LYS A 113 -10.35 -18.13 -4.91
C LYS A 113 -9.07 -17.47 -5.38
N ALA A 114 -9.15 -16.65 -6.44
CA ALA A 114 -8.01 -15.85 -6.90
C ALA A 114 -7.56 -14.86 -5.81
N ALA A 115 -8.51 -14.19 -5.14
CA ALA A 115 -8.21 -13.32 -4.01
C ALA A 115 -7.57 -14.09 -2.85
N ALA A 116 -8.13 -15.22 -2.47
CA ALA A 116 -7.61 -16.07 -1.39
C ALA A 116 -6.20 -16.61 -1.71
N ALA A 117 -5.95 -17.01 -2.96
CA ALA A 117 -4.63 -17.48 -3.40
C ALA A 117 -3.57 -16.37 -3.32
N LEU A 118 -3.92 -15.14 -3.73
CA LEU A 118 -3.02 -13.99 -3.62
C LEU A 118 -2.73 -13.66 -2.16
N VAL A 119 -3.78 -13.58 -1.32
CA VAL A 119 -3.65 -13.33 0.13
C VAL A 119 -2.75 -14.38 0.78
N ARG A 120 -2.98 -15.66 0.50
CA ARG A 120 -2.16 -16.74 1.01
C ARG A 120 -0.70 -16.61 0.56
N LYS A 121 -0.47 -16.38 -0.73
CA LYS A 121 0.89 -16.23 -1.26
C LYS A 121 1.63 -15.06 -0.62
N ILE A 122 0.97 -13.94 -0.39
CA ILE A 122 1.59 -12.80 0.31
C ILE A 122 1.88 -13.18 1.77
N ALA A 123 0.92 -13.73 2.49
CA ALA A 123 1.08 -14.08 3.91
C ALA A 123 2.12 -15.17 4.17
N GLU A 124 2.34 -16.09 3.23
CA GLU A 124 3.30 -17.18 3.35
C GLU A 124 4.74 -16.78 2.98
N ASN A 125 4.94 -15.70 2.20
CA ASN A 125 6.25 -15.37 1.64
C ASN A 125 6.79 -13.99 2.06
N TYR A 126 5.97 -13.12 2.67
CA TYR A 126 6.32 -11.75 3.04
C TYR A 126 5.99 -11.45 4.49
N GLU A 127 6.74 -10.53 5.10
CA GLU A 127 6.57 -10.08 6.49
C GLU A 127 5.71 -8.82 6.61
N LEU A 128 5.12 -8.35 5.52
CA LEU A 128 4.28 -7.16 5.47
C LEU A 128 3.16 -7.21 6.53
N PRO A 129 3.09 -6.23 7.44
CA PRO A 129 2.11 -6.26 8.53
C PRO A 129 0.67 -6.00 8.07
N TYR A 130 0.49 -5.26 6.97
CA TYR A 130 -0.83 -4.94 6.43
C TYR A 130 -0.79 -4.68 4.93
N TYR A 131 -1.72 -5.26 4.20
CA TYR A 131 -1.91 -4.99 2.78
C TYR A 131 -3.39 -5.04 2.39
N THR A 132 -3.72 -4.41 1.25
CA THR A 132 -5.09 -4.34 0.76
C THR A 132 -5.16 -4.77 -0.70
N LEU A 133 -6.26 -5.42 -1.08
CA LEU A 133 -6.64 -5.61 -2.47
C LEU A 133 -7.58 -4.46 -2.85
N SER A 134 -7.16 -3.61 -3.77
CA SER A 134 -7.81 -2.33 -4.05
C SER A 134 -8.20 -2.24 -5.53
N PRO A 135 -9.36 -2.83 -5.93
CA PRO A 135 -9.87 -2.68 -7.29
C PRO A 135 -10.35 -1.24 -7.53
N THR A 136 -10.23 -0.80 -8.79
CA THR A 136 -10.95 0.38 -9.28
C THR A 136 -12.30 -0.05 -9.83
N TYR A 137 -13.34 0.76 -9.60
CA TYR A 137 -14.68 0.52 -10.12
C TYR A 137 -15.40 1.85 -10.36
N SER A 138 -16.46 1.81 -11.11
CA SER A 138 -17.28 2.99 -11.42
C SER A 138 -18.73 2.78 -11.03
N ILE A 139 -19.44 3.86 -10.72
CA ILE A 139 -20.85 3.84 -10.37
C ILE A 139 -21.61 4.74 -11.34
N CYS A 140 -22.59 4.17 -12.03
CA CYS A 140 -23.59 4.91 -12.76
C CYS A 140 -24.84 5.10 -11.89
N ALA A 141 -25.40 6.30 -11.86
CA ALA A 141 -26.62 6.57 -11.07
C ALA A 141 -27.82 5.69 -11.46
N ASP A 142 -27.92 5.28 -12.73
CA ASP A 142 -29.04 4.47 -13.20
C ASP A 142 -28.74 2.97 -13.27
N HIS A 143 -27.48 2.60 -13.57
CA HIS A 143 -27.08 1.21 -13.82
C HIS A 143 -26.22 0.60 -12.71
N GLY A 144 -25.88 1.40 -11.68
CA GLY A 144 -25.11 0.93 -10.53
C GLY A 144 -23.65 0.63 -10.85
N TYR A 145 -23.15 -0.49 -10.32
CA TYR A 145 -21.75 -0.90 -10.40
C TYR A 145 -21.30 -1.24 -11.81
N LEU A 146 -20.14 -0.71 -12.18
CA LEU A 146 -19.41 -1.02 -13.41
C LEU A 146 -17.98 -1.42 -13.05
N ALA A 147 -17.46 -2.50 -13.64
CA ALA A 147 -16.11 -2.96 -13.40
C ALA A 147 -15.07 -2.00 -14.01
N GLY A 148 -13.97 -1.77 -13.30
CA GLY A 148 -12.86 -0.94 -13.76
C GLY A 148 -13.17 0.55 -13.83
N GLU A 149 -12.27 1.28 -14.46
CA GLU A 149 -12.40 2.71 -14.71
C GLU A 149 -13.26 2.96 -15.97
N GLN A 150 -14.47 3.46 -15.75
CA GLN A 150 -15.43 3.80 -16.80
C GLN A 150 -15.87 5.25 -16.58
N ALA A 151 -15.29 6.21 -17.29
CA ALA A 151 -15.65 7.62 -17.16
C ALA A 151 -17.09 7.90 -17.67
N VAL A 152 -17.59 7.03 -18.56
CA VAL A 152 -18.91 7.11 -19.17
C VAL A 152 -19.56 5.74 -19.08
N CYS A 153 -20.82 5.70 -18.68
CA CYS A 153 -21.60 4.47 -18.59
C CYS A 153 -21.80 3.85 -20.00
N PRO A 154 -21.39 2.60 -20.22
CA PRO A 154 -21.56 1.93 -21.50
C PRO A 154 -23.02 1.66 -21.86
N HIS A 155 -23.95 1.72 -20.89
CA HIS A 155 -25.37 1.44 -21.11
C HIS A 155 -26.18 2.70 -21.46
N CYS A 156 -25.88 3.85 -20.86
CA CYS A 156 -26.68 5.06 -21.06
C CYS A 156 -25.88 6.30 -21.51
N GLY A 157 -24.56 6.22 -21.61
CA GLY A 157 -23.71 7.34 -22.04
C GLY A 157 -23.56 8.46 -21.01
N ARG A 158 -24.10 8.34 -19.80
CA ARG A 158 -23.94 9.36 -18.75
C ARG A 158 -22.57 9.21 -18.07
N LYS A 159 -22.08 10.33 -17.52
CA LYS A 159 -20.89 10.34 -16.67
C LYS A 159 -21.12 9.45 -15.45
N THR A 160 -20.08 8.75 -15.05
CA THR A 160 -20.03 7.90 -13.87
C THR A 160 -19.16 8.51 -12.80
N GLU A 161 -19.25 8.01 -11.57
CA GLU A 161 -18.29 8.26 -10.52
C GLU A 161 -17.28 7.11 -10.48
N VAL A 162 -16.01 7.44 -10.74
CA VAL A 162 -14.91 6.46 -10.66
C VAL A 162 -14.40 6.42 -9.22
N TYR A 163 -14.41 5.25 -8.60
CA TYR A 163 -13.97 5.03 -7.24
C TYR A 163 -12.64 4.29 -7.21
N SER A 164 -11.70 4.82 -6.46
CA SER A 164 -10.46 4.14 -6.13
C SER A 164 -10.01 4.53 -4.71
N ARG A 165 -9.06 3.78 -4.16
CA ARG A 165 -8.50 4.08 -2.84
C ARG A 165 -7.54 5.27 -2.95
N ILE A 166 -7.81 6.34 -2.22
CA ILE A 166 -6.94 7.53 -2.21
C ILE A 166 -5.73 7.31 -1.30
N THR A 167 -5.96 6.96 -0.05
CA THR A 167 -4.98 6.49 0.95
C THR A 167 -5.56 5.29 1.68
N GLY A 168 -6.19 5.48 2.82
CA GLY A 168 -6.82 4.41 3.61
C GLY A 168 -8.26 4.07 3.22
N TYR A 169 -8.94 4.87 2.38
CA TYR A 169 -10.37 4.74 2.07
C TYR A 169 -10.69 5.02 0.60
N TYR A 170 -11.85 4.58 0.15
CA TYR A 170 -12.36 4.84 -1.19
C TYR A 170 -13.05 6.19 -1.28
N ARG A 171 -12.80 6.90 -2.38
CA ARG A 171 -13.44 8.18 -2.70
C ARG A 171 -13.54 8.33 -4.22
N PRO A 172 -14.59 9.01 -4.74
CA PRO A 172 -14.64 9.35 -6.15
C PRO A 172 -13.40 10.12 -6.58
N VAL A 173 -12.71 9.64 -7.61
CA VAL A 173 -11.45 10.24 -8.11
C VAL A 173 -11.63 11.69 -8.51
N GLN A 174 -12.82 12.05 -9.00
CA GLN A 174 -13.18 13.42 -9.37
C GLN A 174 -13.11 14.42 -8.22
N ASN A 175 -13.14 13.94 -6.98
CA ASN A 175 -13.12 14.75 -5.76
C ASN A 175 -11.75 14.76 -5.08
N TRP A 176 -10.71 14.24 -5.74
CA TRP A 176 -9.35 14.23 -5.19
C TRP A 176 -8.66 15.57 -5.44
N ASN A 177 -7.66 15.91 -4.62
CA ASN A 177 -6.79 17.05 -4.90
C ASN A 177 -5.91 16.77 -6.14
N ASP A 178 -5.33 17.83 -6.72
CA ASP A 178 -4.58 17.74 -7.97
C ASP A 178 -3.42 16.74 -7.89
N GLY A 179 -2.67 16.71 -6.78
CA GLY A 179 -1.56 15.78 -6.58
C GLY A 179 -2.02 14.33 -6.55
N LYS A 180 -3.10 14.03 -5.83
CA LYS A 180 -3.66 12.67 -5.79
C LYS A 180 -4.32 12.27 -7.11
N SER A 181 -4.93 13.21 -7.81
CA SER A 181 -5.45 12.97 -9.16
C SER A 181 -4.31 12.68 -10.15
N GLN A 182 -3.15 13.35 -10.00
CA GLN A 182 -1.97 13.03 -10.79
C GLN A 182 -1.40 11.66 -10.43
N GLU A 183 -1.27 11.37 -9.14
CA GLU A 183 -0.86 10.04 -8.67
C GLU A 183 -1.76 8.93 -9.24
N PHE A 184 -3.07 9.15 -9.31
CA PHE A 184 -3.99 8.18 -9.92
C PHE A 184 -3.70 7.96 -11.41
N ARG A 185 -3.43 9.02 -12.17
CA ARG A 185 -3.05 8.91 -13.58
C ARG A 185 -1.70 8.21 -13.82
N ASP A 186 -0.75 8.42 -12.91
CA ASP A 186 0.58 7.79 -12.96
C ASP A 186 0.56 6.33 -12.49
N ARG A 187 -0.55 5.89 -11.88
CA ARG A 187 -0.67 4.58 -11.27
C ARG A 187 -0.65 3.47 -12.30
N LYS A 188 0.31 2.58 -12.18
CA LYS A 188 0.28 1.29 -12.85
C LYS A 188 -0.53 0.32 -12.02
N THR A 189 -1.49 -0.34 -12.65
CA THR A 189 -2.27 -1.40 -12.00
C THR A 189 -1.49 -2.70 -12.04
N TYR A 190 -1.52 -3.44 -10.94
CA TYR A 190 -0.84 -4.71 -10.87
C TYR A 190 -1.57 -5.77 -11.67
N HIS A 191 -0.81 -6.50 -12.48
CA HIS A 191 -1.27 -7.70 -13.16
C HIS A 191 -0.92 -8.92 -12.31
N ILE A 192 -1.95 -9.67 -11.94
CA ILE A 192 -1.79 -10.95 -11.26
C ILE A 192 -1.76 -12.00 -12.36
N GLY A 193 -0.55 -12.29 -12.88
CA GLY A 193 -0.34 -13.39 -13.82
C GLY A 193 -0.74 -14.74 -13.21
N GLU A 194 -0.70 -15.82 -14.00
CA GLU A 194 -0.92 -17.18 -13.47
C GLU A 194 0.00 -17.39 -12.27
N ILE A 195 -0.60 -17.61 -11.09
CA ILE A 195 0.12 -17.85 -9.85
C ILE A 195 0.80 -19.21 -10.00
N LYS A 196 2.06 -19.22 -10.45
CA LYS A 196 2.86 -20.43 -10.45
C LYS A 196 3.11 -20.80 -9.00
N ASN A 197 2.59 -21.95 -8.59
CA ASN A 197 2.82 -22.55 -7.26
C ASN A 197 4.25 -23.10 -7.19
N GLU A 198 5.24 -22.24 -7.14
CA GLU A 198 6.60 -22.64 -6.76
C GLU A 198 6.75 -22.38 -5.24
N ALA A 199 6.57 -23.46 -4.48
CA ALA A 199 6.77 -23.46 -3.05
C ALA A 199 8.22 -23.10 -2.71
N LYS A 200 8.44 -21.91 -2.14
CA LYS A 200 9.65 -21.65 -1.34
C LYS A 200 9.41 -22.15 0.08
N ALA A 201 10.41 -22.84 0.59
CA ALA A 201 10.53 -23.55 1.84
C ALA A 201 9.58 -23.18 3.00
N GLU A 202 9.07 -24.24 3.65
CA GLU A 202 8.16 -24.31 4.77
C GLU A 202 8.41 -23.29 5.90
N ASN A 203 7.68 -22.16 5.86
CA ASN A 203 7.38 -21.40 7.07
C ASN A 203 6.08 -21.94 7.66
N LYS A 204 6.16 -22.63 8.81
CA LYS A 204 5.00 -23.19 9.50
C LYS A 204 4.09 -22.06 9.98
N ILE A 205 2.96 -21.88 9.30
CA ILE A 205 1.84 -21.08 9.80
C ILE A 205 1.12 -21.90 10.85
N SER A 206 1.06 -21.41 12.08
CA SER A 206 0.19 -21.97 13.11
C SER A 206 -1.18 -21.28 12.99
N SER A 207 -2.22 -22.01 12.60
CA SER A 207 -3.61 -21.56 12.69
C SER A 207 -4.15 -21.84 14.09
N VAL A 208 -4.66 -20.82 14.76
CA VAL A 208 -5.45 -20.98 15.98
C VAL A 208 -6.90 -20.70 15.61
N CYS A 209 -7.77 -21.72 15.73
CA CYS A 209 -9.23 -21.56 15.63
C CYS A 209 -9.75 -21.29 17.03
N ASP A 210 -10.50 -20.21 17.21
CA ASP A 210 -11.30 -20.00 18.41
C ASP A 210 -12.71 -20.61 18.25
N ALA A 211 -13.47 -20.60 19.35
CA ALA A 211 -14.81 -21.21 19.40
C ALA A 211 -15.85 -20.51 18.50
N ASP A 212 -15.54 -19.35 17.95
CA ASP A 212 -16.48 -18.51 17.16
C ASP A 212 -16.24 -18.63 15.65
N GLY A 213 -15.29 -19.48 15.22
CA GLY A 213 -15.07 -19.78 13.80
C GLY A 213 -14.24 -18.73 13.03
N TYR A 214 -13.56 -17.83 13.70
CA TYR A 214 -12.59 -16.93 13.09
C TYR A 214 -11.23 -17.59 12.94
N ILE A 215 -10.63 -17.50 11.75
CA ILE A 215 -9.25 -17.96 11.51
C ILE A 215 -8.33 -16.73 11.60
N LEU A 216 -7.53 -16.66 12.66
CA LEU A 216 -6.48 -15.67 12.80
C LEU A 216 -5.18 -16.20 12.17
N TYR A 217 -4.76 -15.58 11.07
CA TYR A 217 -3.45 -15.88 10.47
C TYR A 217 -2.38 -15.05 11.18
N THR A 218 -1.49 -15.73 11.90
CA THR A 218 -0.37 -15.08 12.59
C THR A 218 0.95 -15.61 12.06
N THR A 219 1.96 -14.77 11.95
CA THR A 219 3.33 -15.20 11.71
C THR A 219 4.06 -15.38 13.03
N ALA A 220 4.96 -16.38 13.12
CA ALA A 220 5.72 -16.68 14.33
C ALA A 220 6.61 -15.51 14.79
N THR A 221 6.88 -14.56 13.92
CA THR A 221 7.76 -13.40 14.13
C THR A 221 7.03 -12.11 14.44
N CYS A 222 5.69 -12.06 14.32
CA CYS A 222 4.93 -10.83 14.58
C CYS A 222 4.85 -10.53 16.09
N PRO A 223 5.47 -9.43 16.58
CA PRO A 223 5.44 -9.07 17.99
C PRO A 223 4.02 -8.84 18.53
N ASN A 224 3.16 -8.24 17.72
CA ASN A 224 1.77 -7.95 18.07
C ASN A 224 0.89 -9.20 18.13
N CYS A 225 1.21 -10.24 17.34
CA CYS A 225 0.50 -11.51 17.38
C CYS A 225 0.86 -12.35 18.61
N ARG A 226 2.01 -12.12 19.25
CA ARG A 226 2.41 -12.77 20.51
C ARG A 226 1.61 -12.27 21.70
N ALA A 227 1.10 -11.03 21.65
CA ALA A 227 0.30 -10.42 22.71
C ALA A 227 -1.16 -10.94 22.77
N VAL A 228 -1.62 -11.63 21.71
CA VAL A 228 -3.01 -12.11 21.57
C VAL A 228 -3.14 -13.61 21.91
N LYS A 229 -2.07 -14.26 22.34
CA LYS A 229 -2.17 -15.65 22.84
C LYS A 229 -2.74 -15.63 24.26
N PRO A 230 -3.82 -16.38 24.54
CA PRO A 230 -4.29 -16.62 25.91
C PRO A 230 -3.26 -17.40 26.73
#